data_1a8baa5a505f5de472252c51fa64410d
#
_entry.id   1a8baa5a505f5de472252c51fa64410d
#
_cell.length_a   1.000
_cell.length_b   1.000
_cell.length_c   1.000
_cell.angle_alpha   90.00
_cell.angle_beta   90.00
_cell.angle_gamma   90.00
#
_symmetry.space_group_name_H-M   'P 1'
#
loop_
_entity.id
_entity.type
_entity.pdbx_description
1 polymer ?
#
loop_
_entity_poly.entity_id
_entity_poly.type
_entity_poly.pdbx_seq_one_letter_code
_entity_poly.pdbx_strand_id
1 'polypeptide(L)'
;MPASRPNLRTIADRLGLSVTTVSRALKDGPEVKPDTVAKVKAAAAEIGYRPDARGVMLRTGKTMQVCSILYSPEVGDYGDPGFLAQVESLAQGLEADHYSLVVLAQTSAEDPLEPVRKVHTQRMADAVVFSRTTLQDKRAKYCLQHDFPFVSFGRTELLTPHAFVDHDDEQAAYDAITRLIEDGHRKIAMIDPPENLTFFGYRKRGARRAMVDAGLDPDSLVLMPSDVSVRAARDATNRLFGDQHDATAIVCASQMTMIGALEALMELGMDTIRDGIGVVGFGGMPFRMLSKQKLAYYYQPQRXVGEVLARHLHDLMNGSDVEQLQTLLPYRRIDDLAAFREGEDF
;
A
#
# COMPACT_ATOMS: atom_id res chain seq x y z
N MET A 1 -4.80 41.06 -16.68
CA MET A 1 -5.25 39.80 -17.28
C MET A 1 -4.28 38.69 -16.90
N PRO A 2 -4.73 37.51 -16.49
CA PRO A 2 -3.79 36.44 -16.21
C PRO A 2 -3.06 36.09 -17.51
N ALA A 3 -1.75 35.92 -17.43
CA ALA A 3 -0.94 35.53 -18.57
C ALA A 3 -1.46 34.21 -19.13
N SER A 4 -1.71 34.12 -20.41
CA SER A 4 -2.17 32.89 -21.04
C SER A 4 -1.09 31.82 -20.90
N ARG A 5 -1.48 30.61 -20.53
CA ARG A 5 -0.52 29.50 -20.45
C ARG A 5 0.15 29.27 -21.80
N PRO A 6 1.48 29.07 -21.79
CA PRO A 6 2.18 28.73 -23.03
C PRO A 6 1.56 27.53 -23.71
N ASN A 7 1.45 27.57 -25.04
CA ASN A 7 0.88 26.48 -25.82
C ASN A 7 1.78 26.17 -27.02
N LEU A 8 1.43 25.18 -27.82
CA LEU A 8 2.21 24.76 -29.00
C LEU A 8 2.40 25.91 -29.97
N ARG A 9 1.40 26.79 -30.09
CA ARG A 9 1.45 27.94 -30.98
C ARG A 9 2.51 28.96 -30.49
N THR A 10 2.62 29.15 -29.18
CA THR A 10 3.66 30.04 -28.60
C THR A 10 5.06 29.60 -29.02
N ILE A 11 5.32 28.26 -28.98
CA ILE A 11 6.62 27.71 -29.42
C ILE A 11 6.79 27.88 -30.94
N ALA A 12 5.74 27.56 -31.68
CA ALA A 12 5.76 27.64 -33.13
C ALA A 12 6.08 29.06 -33.62
N ASP A 13 5.38 30.07 -33.07
CA ASP A 13 5.59 31.49 -33.41
C ASP A 13 7.02 31.94 -33.05
N ARG A 14 7.53 31.48 -31.87
CA ARG A 14 8.88 31.84 -31.40
C ARG A 14 9.99 31.28 -32.29
N LEU A 15 9.80 30.08 -32.83
CA LEU A 15 10.83 29.39 -33.62
C LEU A 15 10.59 29.46 -35.13
N GLY A 16 9.52 30.12 -35.58
CA GLY A 16 9.17 30.20 -37.00
C GLY A 16 8.82 28.84 -37.60
N LEU A 17 8.18 27.95 -36.79
CA LEU A 17 7.83 26.59 -37.20
C LEU A 17 6.32 26.40 -37.26
N SER A 18 5.87 25.37 -37.96
CA SER A 18 4.45 25.01 -37.90
C SER A 18 4.13 24.33 -36.56
N VAL A 19 2.90 24.48 -36.07
CA VAL A 19 2.43 23.82 -34.85
C VAL A 19 2.60 22.30 -34.97
N THR A 20 2.38 21.75 -36.16
CA THR A 20 2.57 20.30 -36.41
C THR A 20 4.03 19.90 -36.25
N THR A 21 4.96 20.71 -36.75
CA THR A 21 6.42 20.46 -36.61
C THR A 21 6.81 20.48 -35.12
N VAL A 22 6.31 21.48 -34.36
CA VAL A 22 6.57 21.57 -32.92
C VAL A 22 6.01 20.33 -32.16
N SER A 23 4.77 19.95 -32.49
CA SER A 23 4.13 18.79 -31.87
C SER A 23 4.90 17.49 -32.13
N ARG A 24 5.44 17.31 -33.34
CA ARG A 24 6.25 16.15 -33.73
C ARG A 24 7.63 16.18 -33.05
N ALA A 25 8.26 17.34 -33.01
CA ALA A 25 9.56 17.52 -32.37
C ALA A 25 9.52 17.20 -30.87
N LEU A 26 8.45 17.60 -30.18
CA LEU A 26 8.27 17.30 -28.74
C LEU A 26 8.10 15.81 -28.46
N LYS A 27 7.81 14.99 -29.47
CA LYS A 27 7.63 13.55 -29.37
C LYS A 27 8.79 12.76 -30.01
N ASP A 28 9.88 13.44 -30.31
CA ASP A 28 11.04 12.83 -30.99
C ASP A 28 10.66 12.16 -32.31
N GLY A 29 9.69 12.76 -33.03
CA GLY A 29 9.20 12.22 -34.30
C GLY A 29 10.34 12.08 -35.32
N PRO A 30 10.53 10.89 -35.92
CA PRO A 30 11.67 10.60 -36.79
C PRO A 30 11.69 11.47 -38.03
N GLU A 31 10.60 12.10 -38.38
CA GLU A 31 10.48 13.01 -39.50
C GLU A 31 10.99 14.42 -39.21
N VAL A 32 11.43 14.73 -37.97
CA VAL A 32 11.96 16.03 -37.58
C VAL A 32 13.45 15.90 -37.33
N LYS A 33 14.23 16.82 -37.91
CA LYS A 33 15.71 16.84 -37.76
C LYS A 33 16.09 16.94 -36.27
N PRO A 34 17.14 16.24 -35.81
CA PRO A 34 17.58 16.29 -34.42
C PRO A 34 17.83 17.70 -33.87
N ASP A 35 18.44 18.55 -34.67
CA ASP A 35 18.69 19.97 -34.30
C ASP A 35 17.38 20.72 -34.03
N THR A 36 16.33 20.43 -34.80
CA THR A 36 15.04 21.07 -34.65
C THR A 36 14.36 20.53 -33.37
N VAL A 37 14.49 19.23 -33.10
CA VAL A 37 13.98 18.62 -31.86
C VAL A 37 14.64 19.32 -30.65
N ALA A 38 15.96 19.44 -30.66
CA ALA A 38 16.70 20.09 -29.56
C ALA A 38 16.24 21.55 -29.34
N LYS A 39 16.09 22.35 -30.42
CA LYS A 39 15.63 23.73 -30.34
C LYS A 39 14.21 23.83 -29.76
N VAL A 40 13.31 22.96 -30.22
CA VAL A 40 11.92 22.95 -29.75
C VAL A 40 11.85 22.58 -28.26
N LYS A 41 12.60 21.56 -27.85
CA LYS A 41 12.63 21.13 -26.43
C LYS A 41 13.21 22.22 -25.52
N ALA A 42 14.29 22.91 -25.98
CA ALA A 42 14.88 24.03 -25.25
C ALA A 42 13.88 25.18 -25.09
N ALA A 43 13.22 25.56 -26.18
CA ALA A 43 12.23 26.64 -26.16
C ALA A 43 11.03 26.28 -25.26
N ALA A 44 10.58 25.03 -25.29
CA ALA A 44 9.50 24.54 -24.44
C ALA A 44 9.88 24.65 -22.95
N ALA A 45 11.08 24.19 -22.59
CA ALA A 45 11.59 24.26 -21.22
C ALA A 45 11.69 25.73 -20.74
N GLU A 46 12.23 26.62 -21.61
CA GLU A 46 12.42 28.02 -21.25
C GLU A 46 11.11 28.76 -20.94
N ILE A 47 10.04 28.46 -21.69
CA ILE A 47 8.73 29.10 -21.44
C ILE A 47 7.85 28.31 -20.47
N GLY A 48 8.34 27.19 -19.91
CA GLY A 48 7.58 26.37 -19.02
C GLY A 48 6.40 25.67 -19.69
N TYR A 49 6.51 25.37 -20.99
CA TYR A 49 5.42 24.67 -21.68
C TYR A 49 5.34 23.22 -21.21
N ARG A 50 4.11 22.80 -20.89
CA ARG A 50 3.79 21.39 -20.65
C ARG A 50 2.57 21.03 -21.51
N PRO A 51 2.56 19.84 -22.11
CA PRO A 51 1.39 19.40 -22.89
C PRO A 51 0.11 19.48 -22.06
N ASP A 52 -0.96 19.94 -22.67
CA ASP A 52 -2.27 19.94 -22.03
C ASP A 52 -2.80 18.50 -21.96
N ALA A 53 -3.02 18.00 -20.77
CA ALA A 53 -3.52 16.66 -20.53
C ALA A 53 -4.83 16.38 -21.29
N ARG A 54 -5.71 17.39 -21.38
CA ARG A 54 -6.97 17.27 -22.13
C ARG A 54 -6.72 17.02 -23.63
N GLY A 55 -5.74 17.73 -24.18
CA GLY A 55 -5.33 17.55 -25.59
C GLY A 55 -4.72 16.17 -25.83
N VAL A 56 -3.96 15.67 -24.87
CA VAL A 56 -3.41 14.32 -24.94
C VAL A 56 -4.56 13.30 -24.88
N MET A 57 -5.46 13.46 -23.92
CA MET A 57 -6.62 12.57 -23.73
C MET A 57 -7.50 12.51 -24.98
N LEU A 58 -7.83 13.69 -25.57
CA LEU A 58 -8.67 13.76 -26.77
C LEU A 58 -8.03 13.03 -27.96
N ARG A 59 -6.70 13.04 -28.05
CA ARG A 59 -5.99 12.44 -29.18
C ARG A 59 -5.70 10.95 -28.98
N THR A 60 -5.35 10.54 -27.74
CA THR A 60 -4.90 9.17 -27.46
C THR A 60 -5.95 8.30 -26.80
N GLY A 61 -6.99 8.92 -26.22
CA GLY A 61 -7.95 8.24 -25.38
C GLY A 61 -7.44 7.98 -23.95
N LYS A 62 -6.16 8.34 -23.66
CA LYS A 62 -5.53 8.09 -22.35
C LYS A 62 -5.55 9.35 -21.49
N THR A 63 -5.83 9.17 -20.20
CA THR A 63 -5.82 10.27 -19.22
C THR A 63 -4.42 10.60 -18.76
N MET A 64 -3.48 9.67 -18.91
CA MET A 64 -2.12 9.72 -18.33
C MET A 64 -2.18 9.86 -16.81
N GLN A 65 -3.17 9.21 -16.20
CA GLN A 65 -3.34 9.17 -14.74
C GLN A 65 -3.51 7.73 -14.27
N VAL A 66 -2.96 7.43 -13.11
CA VAL A 66 -3.25 6.23 -12.32
C VAL A 66 -3.93 6.70 -11.05
N CYS A 67 -4.99 6.01 -10.62
CA CYS A 67 -5.69 6.37 -9.38
C CYS A 67 -5.37 5.36 -8.29
N SER A 68 -4.88 5.82 -7.14
CA SER A 68 -4.74 4.99 -5.95
C SER A 68 -5.93 5.25 -5.02
N ILE A 69 -6.66 4.18 -4.69
CA ILE A 69 -7.78 4.25 -3.74
C ILE A 69 -7.23 4.07 -2.34
N LEU A 70 -7.28 5.14 -1.55
CA LEU A 70 -6.81 5.15 -0.18
C LEU A 70 -7.98 4.89 0.78
N TYR A 71 -7.86 3.84 1.59
CA TYR A 71 -8.81 3.65 2.67
C TYR A 71 -8.56 4.69 3.75
N SER A 72 -9.60 5.47 4.07
CA SER A 72 -9.56 6.48 5.13
C SER A 72 -10.26 5.90 6.36
N PRO A 73 -9.58 5.79 7.50
CA PRO A 73 -10.22 5.32 8.72
C PRO A 73 -11.26 6.33 9.21
N GLU A 74 -11.98 5.97 10.26
CA GLU A 74 -12.97 6.87 10.88
C GLU A 74 -12.34 8.16 11.38
N VAL A 75 -13.16 9.20 11.46
CA VAL A 75 -12.74 10.52 11.93
C VAL A 75 -12.10 10.39 13.33
N GLY A 76 -10.93 10.97 13.48
CA GLY A 76 -10.19 10.94 14.74
C GLY A 76 -9.14 9.84 14.83
N ASP A 77 -9.05 8.97 13.84
CA ASP A 77 -8.00 7.97 13.80
C ASP A 77 -6.92 8.37 12.79
N TYR A 78 -5.70 7.94 13.04
CA TYR A 78 -4.56 8.24 12.16
C TYR A 78 -4.42 7.14 11.11
N GLY A 79 -4.21 7.52 9.87
CA GLY A 79 -3.91 6.58 8.80
C GLY A 79 -2.53 5.92 9.02
N ASP A 80 -2.26 4.88 8.25
CA ASP A 80 -0.95 4.21 8.29
C ASP A 80 0.13 5.16 7.73
N PRO A 81 1.12 5.57 8.55
CA PRO A 81 2.20 6.45 8.06
C PRO A 81 3.02 5.85 6.92
N GLY A 82 3.14 4.53 6.86
CA GLY A 82 3.86 3.84 5.78
C GLY A 82 3.23 4.06 4.42
N PHE A 83 1.92 4.36 4.38
CA PHE A 83 1.22 4.63 3.13
C PHE A 83 1.81 5.84 2.38
N LEU A 84 2.26 6.87 3.09
CA LEU A 84 2.88 8.04 2.43
C LEU A 84 4.14 7.66 1.66
N ALA A 85 4.97 6.79 2.22
CA ALA A 85 6.19 6.30 1.54
C ALA A 85 5.83 5.49 0.29
N GLN A 86 4.76 4.68 0.38
CA GLN A 86 4.25 3.92 -0.76
C GLN A 86 3.73 4.85 -1.88
N VAL A 87 2.94 5.86 -1.50
CA VAL A 87 2.38 6.84 -2.46
C VAL A 87 3.51 7.62 -3.16
N GLU A 88 4.49 8.05 -2.38
CA GLU A 88 5.65 8.80 -2.92
C GLU A 88 6.41 7.96 -3.95
N SER A 89 6.79 6.73 -3.59
CA SER A 89 7.57 5.88 -4.48
C SER A 89 6.75 5.42 -5.71
N LEU A 90 5.46 5.14 -5.52
CA LEU A 90 4.55 4.85 -6.64
C LEU A 90 4.50 6.05 -7.61
N ALA A 91 4.32 7.27 -7.09
CA ALA A 91 4.28 8.47 -7.93
C ALA A 91 5.59 8.67 -8.70
N GLN A 92 6.73 8.50 -8.01
CA GLN A 92 8.06 8.61 -8.64
C GLN A 92 8.24 7.57 -9.76
N GLY A 93 7.83 6.32 -9.52
CA GLY A 93 7.94 5.27 -10.53
C GLY A 93 7.09 5.54 -11.77
N LEU A 94 5.91 6.15 -11.59
CA LEU A 94 5.01 6.48 -12.70
C LEU A 94 5.50 7.65 -13.57
N GLU A 95 6.37 8.53 -13.02
CA GLU A 95 6.89 9.69 -13.78
C GLU A 95 7.69 9.29 -15.02
N ALA A 96 8.37 8.14 -14.98
CA ALA A 96 9.16 7.65 -16.12
C ALA A 96 8.28 7.46 -17.38
N ASP A 97 7.02 7.11 -17.19
CA ASP A 97 6.02 6.90 -18.24
C ASP A 97 5.10 8.11 -18.43
N HIS A 98 5.44 9.23 -17.80
CA HIS A 98 4.67 10.48 -17.84
C HIS A 98 3.25 10.33 -17.24
N TYR A 99 3.04 9.35 -16.38
CA TYR A 99 1.78 9.20 -15.64
C TYR A 99 1.82 10.03 -14.35
N SER A 100 0.68 10.58 -13.99
CA SER A 100 0.49 11.27 -12.71
C SER A 100 -0.34 10.37 -11.79
N LEU A 101 -0.02 10.40 -10.48
CA LEU A 101 -0.81 9.67 -9.48
C LEU A 101 -1.89 10.58 -8.92
N VAL A 102 -3.13 10.08 -8.92
CA VAL A 102 -4.27 10.70 -8.25
C VAL A 102 -4.64 9.81 -7.06
N VAL A 103 -4.84 10.40 -5.90
CA VAL A 103 -5.26 9.64 -4.71
C VAL A 103 -6.73 9.98 -4.42
N LEU A 104 -7.56 8.95 -4.34
CA LEU A 104 -8.97 9.08 -4.04
C LEU A 104 -9.26 8.38 -2.70
N ALA A 105 -9.73 9.15 -1.71
CA ALA A 105 -10.06 8.61 -0.40
C ALA A 105 -11.39 7.85 -0.45
N GLN A 106 -11.43 6.71 0.21
CA GLN A 106 -12.62 5.88 0.41
C GLN A 106 -12.88 5.77 1.90
N THR A 107 -14.07 6.13 2.35
CA THR A 107 -14.45 5.98 3.76
C THR A 107 -14.96 4.57 4.06
N SER A 108 -14.95 4.19 5.33
CA SER A 108 -15.45 2.89 5.78
C SER A 108 -16.94 2.68 5.50
N ALA A 109 -17.71 3.78 5.40
CA ALA A 109 -19.16 3.72 5.16
C ALA A 109 -19.53 3.44 3.71
N GLU A 110 -18.59 3.60 2.77
CA GLU A 110 -18.86 3.44 1.33
C GLU A 110 -18.66 1.99 0.88
N ASP A 111 -19.46 1.55 -0.11
CA ASP A 111 -19.19 0.29 -0.80
C ASP A 111 -17.79 0.40 -1.44
N PRO A 112 -16.85 -0.50 -1.12
CA PRO A 112 -15.50 -0.44 -1.68
C PRO A 112 -15.45 -0.39 -3.21
N LEU A 113 -16.46 -0.88 -3.90
CA LEU A 113 -16.53 -0.86 -5.35
C LEU A 113 -16.81 0.54 -5.93
N GLU A 114 -17.51 1.41 -5.20
CA GLU A 114 -17.95 2.70 -5.75
C GLU A 114 -16.81 3.61 -6.22
N PRO A 115 -15.72 3.80 -5.44
CA PRO A 115 -14.60 4.61 -5.95
C PRO A 115 -13.99 4.05 -7.23
N VAL A 116 -13.84 2.72 -7.34
CA VAL A 116 -13.28 2.07 -8.54
C VAL A 116 -14.21 2.28 -9.73
N ARG A 117 -15.53 2.04 -9.52
CA ARG A 117 -16.55 2.26 -10.55
C ARG A 117 -16.54 3.71 -11.04
N LYS A 118 -16.45 4.66 -10.11
CA LYS A 118 -16.38 6.11 -10.43
C LYS A 118 -15.16 6.42 -11.30
N VAL A 119 -13.97 5.93 -10.88
CA VAL A 119 -12.73 6.16 -11.65
C VAL A 119 -12.89 5.64 -13.08
N HIS A 120 -13.40 4.42 -13.24
CA HIS A 120 -13.58 3.78 -14.55
C HIS A 120 -14.62 4.51 -15.41
N THR A 121 -15.87 4.66 -14.89
CA THR A 121 -16.99 5.18 -15.69
C THR A 121 -16.82 6.66 -16.05
N GLN A 122 -16.17 7.45 -15.20
CA GLN A 122 -15.89 8.86 -15.46
C GLN A 122 -14.56 9.09 -16.17
N ARG A 123 -13.85 8.00 -16.50
CA ARG A 123 -12.54 8.06 -17.17
C ARG A 123 -11.57 8.99 -16.42
N MET A 124 -11.49 8.82 -15.10
CA MET A 124 -10.61 9.64 -14.28
C MET A 124 -9.16 9.18 -14.33
N ALA A 125 -8.92 7.91 -14.67
CA ALA A 125 -7.58 7.34 -14.76
C ALA A 125 -7.58 6.16 -15.73
N ASP A 126 -6.39 5.79 -16.20
CA ASP A 126 -6.19 4.65 -17.12
C ASP A 126 -6.00 3.33 -16.37
N ALA A 127 -5.69 3.40 -15.08
CA ALA A 127 -5.51 2.22 -14.22
C ALA A 127 -5.80 2.61 -12.76
N VAL A 128 -6.05 1.60 -11.94
CA VAL A 128 -6.33 1.82 -10.51
C VAL A 128 -5.45 0.92 -9.63
N VAL A 129 -5.07 1.45 -8.47
CA VAL A 129 -4.42 0.69 -7.39
C VAL A 129 -5.33 0.74 -6.16
N PHE A 130 -5.49 -0.39 -5.50
CA PHE A 130 -6.22 -0.46 -4.23
C PHE A 130 -5.59 -1.49 -3.30
N SER A 131 -5.77 -1.29 -2.01
CA SER A 131 -5.28 -2.19 -0.95
C SER A 131 -6.45 -2.80 -0.16
N ARG A 132 -6.15 -3.48 0.94
CA ARG A 132 -7.14 -4.10 1.82
C ARG A 132 -8.06 -5.05 1.03
N THR A 133 -7.44 -5.95 0.29
CA THR A 133 -8.15 -6.92 -0.53
C THR A 133 -8.92 -7.93 0.32
N THR A 134 -10.01 -8.43 -0.25
CA THR A 134 -10.77 -9.55 0.30
C THR A 134 -10.63 -10.79 -0.60
N LEU A 135 -10.98 -11.96 -0.07
CA LEU A 135 -10.84 -13.24 -0.80
C LEU A 135 -11.55 -13.18 -2.17
N GLN A 136 -12.76 -12.64 -2.19
CA GLN A 136 -13.60 -12.54 -3.39
C GLN A 136 -13.84 -11.07 -3.75
N ASP A 137 -12.76 -10.30 -3.86
CA ASP A 137 -12.80 -8.84 -3.94
C ASP A 137 -13.66 -8.34 -5.11
N LYS A 138 -14.69 -7.57 -4.80
CA LYS A 138 -15.63 -7.00 -5.77
C LYS A 138 -14.94 -6.04 -6.74
N ARG A 139 -13.92 -5.32 -6.27
CA ARG A 139 -13.18 -4.35 -7.09
C ARG A 139 -12.35 -5.07 -8.15
N ALA A 140 -11.63 -6.13 -7.73
CA ALA A 140 -10.86 -6.95 -8.66
C ALA A 140 -11.79 -7.64 -9.69
N LYS A 141 -12.90 -8.21 -9.22
CA LYS A 141 -13.90 -8.80 -10.14
C LYS A 141 -14.41 -7.78 -11.17
N TYR A 142 -14.75 -6.58 -10.71
CA TYR A 142 -15.23 -5.51 -11.58
C TYR A 142 -14.17 -5.13 -12.62
N CYS A 143 -12.94 -4.93 -12.20
CA CYS A 143 -11.85 -4.55 -13.11
C CYS A 143 -11.62 -5.64 -14.17
N LEU A 144 -11.60 -6.93 -13.75
CA LEU A 144 -11.44 -8.06 -14.66
C LEU A 144 -12.60 -8.13 -15.67
N GLN A 145 -13.85 -7.88 -15.22
CA GLN A 145 -15.04 -7.94 -16.09
C GLN A 145 -15.08 -6.81 -17.13
N HIS A 146 -14.41 -5.70 -16.86
CA HIS A 146 -14.45 -4.51 -17.73
C HIS A 146 -13.12 -4.23 -18.42
N ASP A 147 -12.16 -5.16 -18.34
CA ASP A 147 -10.80 -4.98 -18.87
C ASP A 147 -10.17 -3.65 -18.39
N PHE A 148 -10.49 -3.24 -17.15
CA PHE A 148 -9.95 -2.01 -16.58
C PHE A 148 -8.63 -2.34 -15.84
N PRO A 149 -7.48 -1.80 -16.28
CA PRO A 149 -6.19 -2.17 -15.70
C PRO A 149 -6.11 -1.85 -14.21
N PHE A 150 -5.57 -2.78 -13.44
CA PHE A 150 -5.38 -2.57 -12.00
C PHE A 150 -4.23 -3.43 -11.45
N VAL A 151 -3.62 -2.95 -10.38
CA VAL A 151 -2.71 -3.73 -9.56
C VAL A 151 -3.19 -3.59 -8.12
N SER A 152 -3.35 -4.70 -7.41
CA SER A 152 -3.74 -4.64 -6.00
C SER A 152 -2.52 -4.73 -5.09
N PHE A 153 -2.57 -4.00 -3.97
CA PHE A 153 -1.68 -4.27 -2.84
C PHE A 153 -2.42 -5.22 -1.91
N GLY A 154 -2.04 -6.49 -2.02
CA GLY A 154 -2.75 -7.63 -1.45
C GLY A 154 -3.33 -8.53 -2.54
N ARG A 155 -3.14 -9.83 -2.41
CA ARG A 155 -3.70 -10.82 -3.34
C ARG A 155 -5.15 -11.13 -2.99
N THR A 156 -5.85 -11.76 -3.93
CA THR A 156 -7.19 -12.32 -3.72
C THR A 156 -7.14 -13.83 -3.90
N GLU A 157 -8.27 -14.51 -3.71
CA GLU A 157 -8.41 -15.93 -4.05
C GLU A 157 -9.40 -16.11 -5.22
N LEU A 158 -9.37 -15.16 -6.16
CA LEU A 158 -10.12 -15.29 -7.41
C LEU A 158 -9.46 -16.33 -8.32
N LEU A 159 -10.27 -17.07 -9.06
CA LEU A 159 -9.78 -18.06 -10.02
C LEU A 159 -9.08 -17.39 -11.23
N THR A 160 -9.50 -16.18 -11.58
CA THR A 160 -8.86 -15.42 -12.65
C THR A 160 -7.65 -14.68 -12.09
N PRO A 161 -6.44 -14.94 -12.60
CA PRO A 161 -5.25 -14.25 -12.13
C PRO A 161 -5.32 -12.74 -12.39
N HIS A 162 -4.65 -11.99 -11.52
CA HIS A 162 -4.48 -10.54 -11.70
C HIS A 162 -3.12 -10.11 -11.15
N ALA A 163 -2.68 -8.93 -11.54
CA ALA A 163 -1.43 -8.36 -11.04
C ALA A 163 -1.58 -7.92 -9.58
N PHE A 164 -0.59 -8.26 -8.75
CA PHE A 164 -0.58 -7.83 -7.35
C PHE A 164 0.84 -7.69 -6.80
N VAL A 165 0.95 -6.88 -5.76
CA VAL A 165 2.08 -6.86 -4.83
C VAL A 165 1.51 -7.24 -3.47
N ASP A 166 2.14 -8.15 -2.76
CA ASP A 166 1.67 -8.56 -1.42
C ASP A 166 2.88 -8.91 -0.57
N HIS A 167 2.64 -9.12 0.71
CA HIS A 167 3.66 -9.63 1.64
C HIS A 167 3.37 -11.10 1.99
N ASP A 168 4.42 -11.81 2.40
CA ASP A 168 4.27 -13.19 2.87
C ASP A 168 3.77 -13.18 4.32
N ASP A 169 2.49 -12.83 4.47
CA ASP A 169 1.80 -12.73 5.75
C ASP A 169 1.76 -14.07 6.50
N GLU A 170 1.65 -15.16 5.76
CA GLU A 170 1.59 -16.49 6.37
C GLU A 170 2.92 -16.84 7.03
N GLN A 171 4.04 -16.66 6.30
CA GLN A 171 5.36 -16.97 6.86
C GLN A 171 5.72 -16.00 7.99
N ALA A 172 5.40 -14.72 7.84
CA ALA A 172 5.71 -13.73 8.89
C ALA A 172 4.96 -14.03 10.19
N ALA A 173 3.69 -14.41 10.10
CA ALA A 173 2.91 -14.79 11.30
C ALA A 173 3.39 -16.11 11.89
N TYR A 174 3.79 -17.08 11.04
CA TYR A 174 4.41 -18.31 11.51
C TYR A 174 5.67 -18.01 12.35
N ASP A 175 6.56 -17.16 11.81
CA ASP A 175 7.79 -16.79 12.51
C ASP A 175 7.50 -16.04 13.82
N ALA A 176 6.51 -15.14 13.80
CA ALA A 176 6.12 -14.36 14.97
C ALA A 176 5.62 -15.25 16.11
N ILE A 177 4.72 -16.19 15.80
CA ILE A 177 4.16 -17.12 16.80
C ILE A 177 5.25 -18.11 17.29
N THR A 178 6.07 -18.62 16.37
CA THR A 178 7.19 -19.49 16.74
C THR A 178 8.09 -18.81 17.77
N ARG A 179 8.42 -17.54 17.51
CA ARG A 179 9.27 -16.76 18.44
C ARG A 179 8.61 -16.57 19.80
N LEU A 180 7.33 -16.22 19.83
CA LEU A 180 6.63 -16.08 21.12
C LEU A 180 6.64 -17.40 21.89
N ILE A 181 6.47 -18.52 21.21
CA ILE A 181 6.52 -19.85 21.83
C ILE A 181 7.93 -20.16 22.37
N GLU A 182 8.98 -19.82 21.62
CA GLU A 182 10.38 -19.95 22.04
C GLU A 182 10.68 -19.11 23.28
N ASP A 183 10.10 -17.91 23.37
CA ASP A 183 10.20 -17.02 24.53
C ASP A 183 9.35 -17.50 25.72
N GLY A 184 8.63 -18.63 25.59
CA GLY A 184 7.90 -19.26 26.69
C GLY A 184 6.39 -19.00 26.69
N HIS A 185 5.88 -18.18 25.77
CA HIS A 185 4.44 -17.89 25.71
C HIS A 185 3.67 -19.11 25.22
N ARG A 186 2.52 -19.37 25.82
CA ARG A 186 1.62 -20.48 25.42
C ARG A 186 0.19 -20.01 25.22
N LYS A 187 -0.17 -18.88 25.82
CA LYS A 187 -1.49 -18.25 25.72
C LYS A 187 -1.30 -16.96 24.93
N ILE A 188 -1.59 -17.03 23.64
CA ILE A 188 -1.31 -15.96 22.68
C ILE A 188 -2.63 -15.43 22.12
N ALA A 189 -2.78 -14.10 22.09
CA ALA A 189 -3.91 -13.43 21.46
C ALA A 189 -3.48 -12.77 20.15
N MET A 190 -4.39 -12.73 19.18
CA MET A 190 -4.24 -11.93 17.96
C MET A 190 -5.36 -10.92 17.89
N ILE A 191 -5.03 -9.65 17.69
CA ILE A 191 -6.01 -8.62 17.36
C ILE A 191 -6.44 -8.88 15.93
N ASP A 192 -7.71 -9.23 15.75
CA ASP A 192 -8.28 -9.79 14.53
C ASP A 192 -9.12 -8.71 13.81
N PRO A 193 -8.62 -8.10 12.73
CA PRO A 193 -9.45 -7.19 11.93
C PRO A 193 -10.59 -7.95 11.25
N PRO A 194 -11.52 -7.24 10.59
CA PRO A 194 -12.65 -7.91 9.95
C PRO A 194 -12.21 -9.10 9.08
N GLU A 195 -12.89 -10.21 9.24
CA GLU A 195 -12.49 -11.52 8.71
C GLU A 195 -12.34 -11.58 7.18
N ASN A 196 -12.89 -10.60 6.49
CA ASN A 196 -12.85 -10.59 5.03
C ASN A 196 -11.51 -10.13 4.43
N LEU A 197 -10.59 -9.60 5.24
CA LEU A 197 -9.30 -9.13 4.75
C LEU A 197 -8.34 -10.30 4.50
N THR A 198 -7.80 -10.38 3.29
CA THR A 198 -7.01 -11.52 2.82
C THR A 198 -5.73 -11.70 3.64
N PHE A 199 -5.00 -10.60 3.89
CA PHE A 199 -3.73 -10.67 4.61
C PHE A 199 -3.91 -11.29 6.00
N PHE A 200 -5.03 -11.01 6.63
CA PHE A 200 -5.26 -11.53 7.98
C PHE A 200 -5.60 -13.02 7.96
N GLY A 201 -6.30 -13.47 6.94
CA GLY A 201 -6.53 -14.91 6.73
C GLY A 201 -5.22 -15.69 6.62
N TYR A 202 -4.25 -15.14 5.88
CA TYR A 202 -2.92 -15.74 5.75
C TYR A 202 -2.18 -15.74 7.10
N ARG A 203 -2.23 -14.63 7.84
CA ARG A 203 -1.60 -14.58 9.18
C ARG A 203 -2.19 -15.59 10.13
N LYS A 204 -3.52 -15.75 10.14
CA LYS A 204 -4.17 -16.80 10.99
C LYS A 204 -3.66 -18.18 10.62
N ARG A 205 -3.52 -18.50 9.31
CA ARG A 205 -2.98 -19.81 8.89
C ARG A 205 -1.55 -20.02 9.40
N GLY A 206 -0.69 -19.02 9.22
CA GLY A 206 0.70 -19.07 9.69
C GLY A 206 0.77 -19.28 11.21
N ALA A 207 -0.03 -18.50 11.95
CA ALA A 207 -0.08 -18.59 13.41
C ALA A 207 -0.51 -19.99 13.87
N ARG A 208 -1.60 -20.54 13.30
CA ARG A 208 -2.10 -21.86 13.67
C ARG A 208 -1.09 -22.95 13.30
N ARG A 209 -0.42 -22.83 12.15
CA ARG A 209 0.62 -23.78 11.74
C ARG A 209 1.78 -23.81 12.77
N ALA A 210 2.24 -22.64 13.21
CA ALA A 210 3.30 -22.54 14.21
C ALA A 210 2.90 -23.20 15.53
N MET A 211 1.66 -23.03 15.95
CA MET A 211 1.15 -23.68 17.17
C MET A 211 1.15 -25.21 17.03
N VAL A 212 0.65 -25.71 15.88
CA VAL A 212 0.64 -27.16 15.61
C VAL A 212 2.06 -27.73 15.63
N ASP A 213 3.00 -27.07 14.96
CA ASP A 213 4.40 -27.51 14.89
C ASP A 213 5.08 -27.52 16.27
N ALA A 214 4.61 -26.65 17.17
CA ALA A 214 5.09 -26.60 18.57
C ALA A 214 4.32 -27.55 19.51
N GLY A 215 3.39 -28.35 18.99
CA GLY A 215 2.60 -29.28 19.80
C GLY A 215 1.52 -28.60 20.64
N LEU A 216 1.13 -27.39 20.28
CA LEU A 216 0.06 -26.65 20.98
C LEU A 216 -1.26 -26.78 20.20
N ASP A 217 -2.36 -26.64 20.93
CA ASP A 217 -3.69 -26.63 20.30
C ASP A 217 -3.88 -25.32 19.51
N PRO A 218 -4.04 -25.36 18.18
CA PRO A 218 -4.26 -24.14 17.41
C PRO A 218 -5.57 -23.42 17.74
N ASP A 219 -6.53 -24.10 18.35
CA ASP A 219 -7.79 -23.47 18.77
C ASP A 219 -7.65 -22.72 20.12
N SER A 220 -6.50 -22.86 20.79
CA SER A 220 -6.20 -22.04 21.97
C SER A 220 -5.72 -20.63 21.61
N LEU A 221 -5.50 -20.32 20.33
CA LEU A 221 -5.20 -18.97 19.87
C LEU A 221 -6.43 -18.07 20.08
N VAL A 222 -6.28 -17.05 20.93
CA VAL A 222 -7.38 -16.14 21.24
C VAL A 222 -7.49 -15.10 20.12
N LEU A 223 -8.61 -15.10 19.40
CA LEU A 223 -8.86 -14.08 18.36
C LEU A 223 -9.70 -12.95 18.96
N MET A 224 -9.17 -11.72 18.89
CA MET A 224 -9.79 -10.52 19.44
C MET A 224 -10.35 -9.67 18.31
N PRO A 225 -11.65 -9.78 17.97
CA PRO A 225 -12.21 -8.96 16.89
C PRO A 225 -12.04 -7.47 17.17
N SER A 226 -11.44 -6.77 16.22
CA SER A 226 -11.16 -5.34 16.37
C SER A 226 -10.89 -4.70 15.00
N ASP A 227 -11.40 -3.52 14.78
CA ASP A 227 -11.01 -2.72 13.62
C ASP A 227 -9.53 -2.35 13.70
N VAL A 228 -8.96 -2.05 12.55
CA VAL A 228 -7.52 -1.69 12.44
C VAL A 228 -7.36 -0.22 12.83
N SER A 229 -7.58 0.08 14.11
CA SER A 229 -7.47 1.44 14.64
C SER A 229 -6.83 1.40 16.04
N VAL A 230 -6.24 2.52 16.44
CA VAL A 230 -5.64 2.65 17.79
C VAL A 230 -6.71 2.43 18.87
N ARG A 231 -7.85 3.13 18.74
CA ARG A 231 -8.92 3.07 19.73
C ARG A 231 -9.50 1.67 19.88
N ALA A 232 -9.85 1.03 18.75
CA ALA A 232 -10.46 -0.29 18.80
C ALA A 232 -9.51 -1.35 19.38
N ALA A 233 -8.22 -1.27 19.02
CA ALA A 233 -7.21 -2.18 19.56
C ALA A 233 -6.97 -1.95 21.05
N ARG A 234 -6.96 -0.68 21.51
CA ARG A 234 -6.86 -0.37 22.94
C ARG A 234 -8.03 -0.99 23.72
N ASP A 235 -9.25 -0.78 23.21
CA ASP A 235 -10.44 -1.32 23.85
C ASP A 235 -10.43 -2.86 23.88
N ALA A 236 -10.00 -3.50 22.78
CA ALA A 236 -9.88 -4.97 22.74
C ALA A 236 -8.82 -5.48 23.73
N THR A 237 -7.69 -4.80 23.83
CA THR A 237 -6.60 -5.17 24.74
C THR A 237 -7.03 -4.96 26.20
N ASN A 238 -7.74 -3.87 26.50
CA ASN A 238 -8.28 -3.62 27.84
C ASN A 238 -9.23 -4.74 28.25
N ARG A 239 -10.10 -5.20 27.34
CA ARG A 239 -10.97 -6.37 27.63
C ARG A 239 -10.14 -7.62 27.86
N LEU A 240 -9.14 -7.89 27.01
CA LEU A 240 -8.32 -9.11 27.10
C LEU A 240 -7.64 -9.23 28.47
N PHE A 241 -6.97 -8.18 28.92
CA PHE A 241 -6.20 -8.22 30.17
C PHE A 241 -7.02 -7.78 31.40
N GLY A 242 -8.09 -6.98 31.21
CA GLY A 242 -8.98 -6.55 32.28
C GLY A 242 -9.93 -7.64 32.77
N ASP A 243 -10.34 -8.54 31.91
CA ASP A 243 -11.29 -9.63 32.23
C ASP A 243 -10.58 -10.90 32.70
N GLN A 244 -9.35 -10.78 33.17
CA GLN A 244 -8.54 -11.88 33.72
C GLN A 244 -8.27 -13.01 32.73
N HIS A 245 -8.14 -12.68 31.46
CA HIS A 245 -7.62 -13.64 30.48
C HIS A 245 -6.18 -14.02 30.83
N ASP A 246 -5.83 -15.25 30.61
CA ASP A 246 -4.49 -15.75 30.87
C ASP A 246 -3.52 -15.57 29.69
N ALA A 247 -3.88 -14.71 28.73
CA ALA A 247 -3.00 -14.39 27.62
C ALA A 247 -1.72 -13.71 28.13
N THR A 248 -0.58 -14.12 27.59
CA THR A 248 0.72 -13.58 27.96
C THR A 248 1.40 -12.87 26.77
N ALA A 249 0.78 -12.93 25.59
CA ALA A 249 1.33 -12.26 24.41
C ALA A 249 0.20 -11.82 23.49
N ILE A 250 0.46 -10.73 22.75
CA ILE A 250 -0.45 -10.17 21.75
C ILE A 250 0.26 -10.03 20.42
N VAL A 251 -0.38 -10.49 19.36
CA VAL A 251 0.02 -10.24 17.98
C VAL A 251 -0.93 -9.19 17.39
N CYS A 252 -0.39 -8.04 17.03
CA CYS A 252 -1.16 -6.89 16.54
C CYS A 252 -1.22 -6.89 15.01
N ALA A 253 -2.41 -6.60 14.46
CA ALA A 253 -2.65 -6.69 13.00
C ALA A 253 -1.89 -5.64 12.20
N SER A 254 -1.54 -4.51 12.83
CA SER A 254 -0.90 -3.37 12.18
C SER A 254 -0.16 -2.54 13.22
N GLN A 255 0.57 -1.56 12.73
CA GLN A 255 1.22 -0.55 13.58
C GLN A 255 0.20 0.18 14.48
N MET A 256 -0.96 0.54 13.91
CA MET A 256 -2.01 1.25 14.68
C MET A 256 -2.56 0.36 15.79
N THR A 257 -2.81 -0.92 15.51
CA THR A 257 -3.30 -1.83 16.54
C THR A 257 -2.24 -2.09 17.62
N MET A 258 -0.94 -2.07 17.25
CA MET A 258 0.14 -2.21 18.23
C MET A 258 0.20 -0.99 19.17
N ILE A 259 0.03 0.22 18.63
CA ILE A 259 -0.02 1.44 19.45
C ILE A 259 -1.17 1.34 20.45
N GLY A 260 -2.35 0.97 19.98
CA GLY A 260 -3.52 0.81 20.86
C GLY A 260 -3.31 -0.25 21.94
N ALA A 261 -2.70 -1.38 21.58
CA ALA A 261 -2.38 -2.43 22.55
C ALA A 261 -1.41 -1.93 23.63
N LEU A 262 -0.37 -1.19 23.22
CA LEU A 262 0.61 -0.65 24.17
C LEU A 262 -0.02 0.44 25.07
N GLU A 263 -0.93 1.28 24.54
CA GLU A 263 -1.68 2.24 25.34
C GLU A 263 -2.50 1.52 26.41
N ALA A 264 -3.21 0.45 26.03
CA ALA A 264 -4.00 -0.33 26.98
C ALA A 264 -3.14 -0.95 28.08
N LEU A 265 -2.00 -1.55 27.72
CA LEU A 265 -1.08 -2.11 28.73
C LEU A 265 -0.60 -1.03 29.69
N MET A 266 -0.29 0.16 29.20
CA MET A 266 0.10 1.29 30.06
C MET A 266 -1.04 1.72 30.99
N GLU A 267 -2.28 1.81 30.48
CA GLU A 267 -3.47 2.13 31.28
C GLU A 267 -3.70 1.11 32.42
N LEU A 268 -3.42 -0.16 32.14
CA LEU A 268 -3.55 -1.25 33.12
C LEU A 268 -2.34 -1.33 34.08
N GLY A 269 -1.35 -0.47 33.90
CA GLY A 269 -0.11 -0.50 34.70
C GLY A 269 0.79 -1.68 34.36
N MET A 270 0.61 -2.28 33.20
CA MET A 270 1.39 -3.44 32.75
C MET A 270 2.54 -3.00 31.85
N ASP A 271 3.62 -3.79 31.83
CA ASP A 271 4.84 -3.43 31.12
C ASP A 271 5.43 -4.64 30.41
N THR A 272 5.84 -4.48 29.16
CA THR A 272 6.33 -5.58 28.33
C THR A 272 7.61 -6.21 28.87
N ILE A 273 8.45 -5.45 29.55
CA ILE A 273 9.72 -5.95 30.12
C ILE A 273 9.48 -6.50 31.53
N ARG A 274 8.90 -5.68 32.41
CA ARG A 274 8.71 -6.03 33.82
C ARG A 274 7.77 -7.23 33.99
N ASP A 275 6.68 -7.25 33.26
CA ASP A 275 5.64 -8.27 33.41
C ASP A 275 5.75 -9.38 32.36
N GLY A 276 6.75 -9.27 31.45
CA GLY A 276 7.05 -10.31 30.48
C GLY A 276 5.97 -10.50 29.42
N ILE A 277 5.28 -9.42 29.03
CA ILE A 277 4.20 -9.52 28.02
C ILE A 277 4.81 -9.46 26.63
N GLY A 278 4.60 -10.50 25.84
CA GLY A 278 5.04 -10.55 24.45
C GLY A 278 4.19 -9.64 23.57
N VAL A 279 4.79 -8.77 22.78
CA VAL A 279 4.06 -7.93 21.84
C VAL A 279 4.74 -8.03 20.47
N VAL A 280 3.94 -8.36 19.45
CA VAL A 280 4.40 -8.42 18.07
C VAL A 280 3.56 -7.44 17.24
N GLY A 281 4.24 -6.61 16.42
CA GLY A 281 3.60 -5.68 15.51
C GLY A 281 3.99 -5.92 14.06
N PHE A 282 3.12 -5.48 13.16
CA PHE A 282 3.35 -5.48 11.70
C PHE A 282 3.11 -4.07 11.18
N GLY A 283 3.88 -3.64 10.18
CA GLY A 283 3.59 -2.35 9.55
C GLY A 283 4.74 -1.71 8.81
N GLY A 284 4.47 -0.54 8.25
CA GLY A 284 5.36 0.16 7.35
C GLY A 284 6.40 1.06 8.01
N MET A 285 6.28 1.38 9.30
CA MET A 285 7.22 2.28 9.95
C MET A 285 7.34 1.97 11.45
N PRO A 286 8.51 1.51 11.92
CA PRO A 286 8.70 1.35 13.35
C PRO A 286 8.90 2.70 14.03
N PHE A 287 8.15 2.96 15.09
CA PHE A 287 8.32 4.18 15.89
C PHE A 287 9.47 4.01 16.89
N ARG A 288 10.47 4.84 16.78
CA ARG A 288 11.62 4.84 17.73
C ARG A 288 11.19 5.10 19.17
N MET A 289 10.06 5.79 19.36
CA MET A 289 9.53 6.01 20.72
C MET A 289 9.16 4.68 21.41
N LEU A 290 8.94 3.61 20.65
CA LEU A 290 8.65 2.29 21.20
C LEU A 290 9.92 1.48 21.53
N SER A 291 11.10 2.04 21.32
CA SER A 291 12.38 1.34 21.54
C SER A 291 12.62 0.93 22.99
N LYS A 292 11.89 1.51 23.94
CA LYS A 292 11.96 1.13 25.36
C LYS A 292 11.08 -0.08 25.71
N GLN A 293 10.25 -0.53 24.77
CA GLN A 293 9.41 -1.70 24.95
C GLN A 293 10.10 -2.94 24.40
N LYS A 294 9.93 -4.10 25.05
CA LYS A 294 10.38 -5.37 24.49
C LYS A 294 9.29 -5.86 23.53
N LEU A 295 9.55 -5.71 22.23
CA LEU A 295 8.61 -6.16 21.23
C LEU A 295 9.35 -6.60 19.97
N ALA A 296 8.72 -7.46 19.18
CA ALA A 296 9.20 -7.83 17.86
C ALA A 296 8.36 -7.10 16.81
N TYR A 297 9.00 -6.65 15.74
CA TYR A 297 8.33 -5.90 14.70
C TYR A 297 8.64 -6.49 13.33
N TYR A 298 7.59 -6.72 12.55
CA TYR A 298 7.68 -7.22 11.18
C TYR A 298 7.43 -6.05 10.24
N TYR A 299 8.53 -5.48 9.76
CA TYR A 299 8.53 -4.27 8.95
C TYR A 299 8.16 -4.58 7.51
N GLN A 300 7.20 -3.81 6.97
CA GLN A 300 6.79 -3.82 5.56
C GLN A 300 7.55 -2.69 4.85
N PRO A 301 8.44 -2.99 3.90
CA PRO A 301 9.16 -1.93 3.17
C PRO A 301 8.24 -1.24 2.16
N GLN A 302 7.51 -0.23 2.62
CA GLN A 302 6.45 0.41 1.83
C GLN A 302 6.98 1.10 0.57
N ARG A 303 8.24 1.56 0.56
CA ARG A 303 8.85 2.04 -0.67
C ARG A 303 8.96 0.93 -1.71
N UNK A 304 9.28 -0.22 -1.36
CA UNK A 304 9.37 -1.23 -2.09
C UNK A 304 8.22 -1.55 -2.67
N VAL A 305 7.19 -1.49 -1.90
CA VAL A 305 5.84 -1.76 -2.43
C VAL A 305 5.46 -0.80 -3.55
N GLY A 306 5.63 0.50 -3.32
CA GLY A 306 5.27 1.51 -4.32
C GLY A 306 6.05 1.37 -5.62
N GLU A 307 7.33 1.05 -5.54
CA GLU A 307 8.18 0.85 -6.72
C GLU A 307 7.72 -0.38 -7.53
N VAL A 308 7.38 -1.47 -6.85
CA VAL A 308 6.90 -2.68 -7.52
C VAL A 308 5.52 -2.45 -8.13
N LEU A 309 4.63 -1.72 -7.42
CA LEU A 309 3.33 -1.34 -7.96
C LEU A 309 3.48 -0.53 -9.26
N ALA A 310 4.39 0.46 -9.27
CA ALA A 310 4.64 1.28 -10.46
C ALA A 310 5.13 0.41 -11.63
N ARG A 311 6.09 -0.47 -11.37
CA ARG A 311 6.63 -1.39 -12.39
C ARG A 311 5.54 -2.31 -12.93
N HIS A 312 4.73 -2.90 -12.04
CA HIS A 312 3.62 -3.78 -12.46
C HIS A 312 2.57 -3.04 -13.28
N LEU A 313 2.26 -1.78 -12.92
CA LEU A 313 1.35 -0.94 -13.71
C LEU A 313 1.92 -0.68 -15.10
N HIS A 314 3.21 -0.31 -15.17
CA HIS A 314 3.91 -0.10 -16.45
C HIS A 314 3.79 -1.36 -17.33
N ASP A 315 4.20 -2.50 -16.78
CA ASP A 315 4.23 -3.76 -17.53
C ASP A 315 2.83 -4.21 -17.96
N LEU A 316 1.85 -4.09 -17.04
CA LEU A 316 0.45 -4.43 -17.32
C LEU A 316 -0.13 -3.59 -18.45
N MET A 317 0.08 -2.26 -18.40
CA MET A 317 -0.43 -1.35 -19.42
C MET A 317 0.29 -1.51 -20.76
N ASN A 318 1.44 -2.17 -20.78
CA ASN A 318 2.17 -2.51 -22.01
C ASN A 318 1.93 -3.97 -22.46
N GLY A 319 0.99 -4.68 -21.81
CA GLY A 319 0.51 -5.97 -22.27
C GLY A 319 1.29 -7.17 -21.77
N SER A 320 2.05 -7.04 -20.69
CA SER A 320 2.73 -8.18 -20.06
C SER A 320 1.73 -9.15 -19.42
N ASP A 321 2.13 -10.41 -19.35
CA ASP A 321 1.33 -11.48 -18.76
C ASP A 321 1.14 -11.24 -17.24
N VAL A 322 -0.09 -11.23 -16.80
CA VAL A 322 -0.45 -10.98 -15.39
C VAL A 322 0.18 -11.98 -14.42
N GLU A 323 0.48 -13.21 -14.87
CA GLU A 323 1.13 -14.22 -14.02
C GLU A 323 2.55 -13.83 -13.66
N GLN A 324 3.20 -12.99 -14.47
CA GLN A 324 4.54 -12.44 -14.19
C GLN A 324 4.49 -11.21 -13.28
N LEU A 325 3.28 -10.67 -13.07
CA LEU A 325 3.06 -9.44 -12.28
C LEU A 325 2.47 -9.78 -10.90
N GLN A 326 2.94 -10.88 -10.30
CA GLN A 326 2.52 -11.35 -9.00
C GLN A 326 3.74 -11.40 -8.08
N THR A 327 3.88 -10.42 -7.21
CA THR A 327 5.07 -10.31 -6.35
C THR A 327 4.70 -10.50 -4.89
N LEU A 328 5.41 -11.41 -4.23
CA LEU A 328 5.31 -11.65 -2.80
C LEU A 328 6.60 -11.16 -2.13
N LEU A 329 6.50 -10.08 -1.37
CA LEU A 329 7.63 -9.46 -0.69
C LEU A 329 7.80 -10.05 0.72
N PRO A 330 9.04 -10.28 1.19
CA PRO A 330 9.24 -10.70 2.56
C PRO A 330 9.03 -9.55 3.53
N TYR A 331 8.69 -9.87 4.77
CA TYR A 331 8.81 -8.95 5.88
C TYR A 331 10.27 -8.92 6.36
N ARG A 332 10.69 -7.78 6.88
CA ARG A 332 11.96 -7.68 7.60
C ARG A 332 11.68 -7.66 9.10
N ARG A 333 12.17 -8.68 9.82
CA ARG A 333 12.02 -8.71 11.27
C ARG A 333 13.00 -7.73 11.91
N ILE A 334 12.52 -6.97 12.88
CA ILE A 334 13.29 -6.00 13.65
C ILE A 334 13.12 -6.35 15.13
N ASP A 335 14.18 -6.76 15.78
CA ASP A 335 14.18 -7.07 17.21
C ASP A 335 14.69 -5.88 18.06
N ASP A 336 15.37 -4.91 17.45
CA ASP A 336 15.85 -3.69 18.11
C ASP A 336 15.41 -2.45 17.32
N LEU A 337 14.30 -1.87 17.76
CA LEU A 337 13.75 -0.67 17.16
C LEU A 337 14.67 0.56 17.33
N ALA A 338 15.52 0.58 18.36
CA ALA A 338 16.46 1.69 18.58
C ALA A 338 17.55 1.70 17.53
N ALA A 339 17.97 0.52 17.08
CA ALA A 339 19.04 0.38 16.08
C ALA A 339 18.52 0.51 14.63
N PHE A 340 17.22 0.41 14.43
CA PHE A 340 16.64 0.41 13.07
C PHE A 340 16.92 1.73 12.33
N ARG A 341 17.35 1.61 11.08
CA ARG A 341 17.53 2.73 10.16
C ARG A 341 16.78 2.40 8.87
N GLU A 342 15.82 3.24 8.53
CA GLU A 342 15.08 3.11 7.28
C GLU A 342 16.03 3.46 6.12
N GLY A 343 16.07 2.60 5.11
CA GLY A 343 16.86 2.81 3.91
C GLY A 343 18.28 2.21 3.93
N GLU A 344 18.68 1.54 4.99
CA GLU A 344 20.01 0.91 5.05
C GLU A 344 20.10 -0.48 4.37
N ASP A 345 18.96 -1.05 3.93
CA ASP A 345 18.96 -2.41 3.39
C ASP A 345 17.98 -2.59 2.21
N PHE A 346 18.28 -1.97 1.08
CA PHE A 346 17.63 -2.29 -0.19
C PHE A 346 18.69 -2.39 -1.28
#